data_20155f073a7a8f48f10d467f149d2c1f
#
_entry.id   20155f073a7a8f48f10d467f149d2c1f
#
_cell.length_a   1.000
_cell.length_b   1.000
_cell.length_c   1.000
_cell.angle_alpha   90.00
_cell.angle_beta   90.00
_cell.angle_gamma   90.00
#
_symmetry.space_group_name_H-M   'P 1'
#
loop_
_entity.id
_entity.type
_entity.pdbx_description
1 polymer ?
#
loop_
_entity_poly.entity_id
_entity_poly.type
_entity_poly.pdbx_seq_one_letter_code
_entity_poly.pdbx_strand_id
1 'polypeptide(L)'
;MKNIVKTIGLAALTLALAGSAWSADTTVAGKWKGQFDSQIGLQKYTYEFKVDGTNLTGKAIGEREMGTNEVVITEGTVSTNGISFVEPMKFQDNELRIEYTGKVSGDEIKFHRKVGDVAEEDFVAKRVKPSDAKSEAQPETKVDTNSPPAKP
;
A
#
# COMPACT_ATOMS: atom_id res chain seq x y z
N MET A 1 45.75 57.88 32.25
CA MET A 1 44.88 57.76 31.05
C MET A 1 44.49 56.28 30.92
N LYS A 2 43.27 55.97 31.29
CA LYS A 2 42.79 54.59 31.39
C LYS A 2 41.89 54.29 30.19
N ASN A 3 42.34 53.43 29.28
CA ASN A 3 41.55 52.98 28.12
C ASN A 3 40.76 51.72 28.56
N ILE A 4 39.47 51.85 28.64
CA ILE A 4 38.54 50.75 28.89
C ILE A 4 38.12 50.19 27.53
N VAL A 5 38.59 48.98 27.19
CA VAL A 5 38.12 48.23 26.03
C VAL A 5 36.88 47.45 26.43
N LYS A 6 35.72 47.84 25.90
CA LYS A 6 34.46 47.10 26.02
C LYS A 6 34.44 45.94 25.06
N THR A 7 34.56 44.73 25.51
CA THR A 7 34.35 43.51 24.77
C THR A 7 32.83 43.29 24.59
N ILE A 8 32.37 43.41 23.33
CA ILE A 8 30.99 43.06 22.95
C ILE A 8 30.96 41.55 22.67
N GLY A 9 30.31 40.82 23.53
CA GLY A 9 30.07 39.40 23.33
C GLY A 9 29.02 39.19 22.27
N LEU A 10 29.40 38.57 21.15
CA LEU A 10 28.50 38.13 20.08
C LEU A 10 27.92 36.77 20.47
N ALA A 11 26.69 36.76 20.96
CA ALA A 11 25.94 35.53 21.19
C ALA A 11 25.45 34.96 19.86
N ALA A 12 26.11 33.93 19.39
CA ALA A 12 25.66 33.16 18.22
C ALA A 12 24.48 32.31 18.60
N LEU A 13 23.28 32.73 18.18
CA LEU A 13 22.03 31.96 18.29
C LEU A 13 22.06 30.89 17.18
N THR A 14 22.46 29.67 17.53
CA THR A 14 22.36 28.51 16.65
C THR A 14 20.90 28.04 16.59
N LEU A 15 20.21 28.44 15.51
CA LEU A 15 18.88 27.91 15.18
C LEU A 15 19.05 26.47 14.69
N ALA A 16 18.79 25.50 15.56
CA ALA A 16 18.72 24.10 15.18
C ALA A 16 17.45 23.90 14.33
N LEU A 17 17.61 23.82 12.99
CA LEU A 17 16.57 23.27 12.12
C LEU A 17 16.46 21.78 12.47
N ALA A 18 15.49 21.43 13.32
CA ALA A 18 14.99 20.08 13.43
C ALA A 18 14.29 19.73 12.11
N GLY A 19 15.08 19.23 11.15
CA GLY A 19 14.55 18.61 9.97
C GLY A 19 13.71 17.41 10.40
N SER A 20 12.39 17.52 10.26
CA SER A 20 11.50 16.35 10.39
C SER A 20 11.94 15.35 9.33
N ALA A 21 12.70 14.34 9.73
CA ALA A 21 12.94 13.17 8.91
C ALA A 21 11.56 12.55 8.64
N TRP A 22 11.05 12.78 7.45
CA TRP A 22 9.87 12.06 6.94
C TRP A 22 10.30 10.61 6.85
N SER A 23 9.89 9.83 7.85
CA SER A 23 10.10 8.41 7.86
C SER A 23 9.25 7.84 6.71
N ALA A 24 9.89 7.37 5.65
CA ALA A 24 9.23 6.71 4.51
C ALA A 24 8.38 5.50 4.99
N ASP A 25 8.73 4.95 6.15
CA ASP A 25 8.08 3.82 6.79
C ASP A 25 6.60 4.01 7.09
N THR A 26 6.19 5.22 7.50
CA THR A 26 4.80 5.47 7.94
C THR A 26 3.85 5.65 6.75
N THR A 27 4.38 5.97 5.57
CA THR A 27 3.57 6.26 4.38
C THR A 27 3.18 5.01 3.58
N VAL A 28 3.90 3.91 3.69
CA VAL A 28 3.67 2.69 2.89
C VAL A 28 2.98 1.59 3.67
N ALA A 29 3.32 1.43 4.96
CA ALA A 29 2.72 0.40 5.79
C ALA A 29 1.19 0.54 5.87
N GLY A 30 0.48 -0.58 5.87
CA GLY A 30 -0.98 -0.63 5.97
C GLY A 30 -1.63 -1.40 4.82
N LYS A 31 -2.94 -1.18 4.67
CA LYS A 31 -3.76 -1.85 3.67
C LYS A 31 -4.08 -0.92 2.50
N TRP A 32 -3.96 -1.45 1.29
CA TRP A 32 -4.18 -0.73 0.05
C TRP A 32 -5.08 -1.53 -0.88
N LYS A 33 -5.97 -0.87 -1.60
CA LYS A 33 -6.83 -1.49 -2.62
C LYS A 33 -6.62 -0.83 -3.96
N GLY A 34 -6.49 -1.65 -5.01
CA GLY A 34 -6.41 -1.21 -6.40
C GLY A 34 -7.21 -2.14 -7.31
N GLN A 35 -7.59 -1.64 -8.47
CA GLN A 35 -8.21 -2.44 -9.51
C GLN A 35 -7.72 -1.98 -10.88
N PHE A 36 -7.68 -2.90 -11.82
CA PHE A 36 -7.29 -2.64 -13.19
C PHE A 36 -7.88 -3.69 -14.13
N ASP A 37 -8.07 -3.31 -15.39
CA ASP A 37 -8.44 -4.23 -16.46
C ASP A 37 -7.18 -4.88 -17.02
N SER A 38 -7.22 -6.20 -17.18
CA SER A 38 -6.16 -6.98 -17.78
C SER A 38 -6.68 -7.80 -18.95
N GLN A 39 -5.79 -8.47 -19.68
CA GLN A 39 -6.17 -9.37 -20.79
C GLN A 39 -7.12 -10.51 -20.34
N ILE A 40 -7.17 -10.82 -19.05
CA ILE A 40 -8.02 -11.86 -18.46
C ILE A 40 -9.17 -11.28 -17.62
N GLY A 41 -9.56 -10.03 -17.88
CA GLY A 41 -10.67 -9.33 -17.23
C GLY A 41 -10.26 -8.45 -16.05
N LEU A 42 -11.26 -7.93 -15.34
CA LEU A 42 -11.08 -7.05 -14.21
C LEU A 42 -10.40 -7.77 -13.05
N GLN A 43 -9.34 -7.18 -12.54
CA GLN A 43 -8.60 -7.64 -11.38
C GLN A 43 -8.75 -6.65 -10.24
N LYS A 44 -9.09 -7.14 -9.05
CA LYS A 44 -9.10 -6.35 -7.83
C LYS A 44 -8.01 -6.88 -6.91
N TYR A 45 -7.22 -5.98 -6.35
CA TYR A 45 -6.12 -6.33 -5.47
C TYR A 45 -6.23 -5.61 -4.13
N THR A 46 -5.98 -6.36 -3.07
CA THR A 46 -5.72 -5.82 -1.74
C THR A 46 -4.29 -6.15 -1.35
N TYR A 47 -3.50 -5.13 -1.05
CA TYR A 47 -2.14 -5.27 -0.54
C TYR A 47 -2.11 -4.97 0.94
N GLU A 48 -1.43 -5.81 1.72
CA GLU A 48 -1.16 -5.57 3.13
C GLU A 48 0.35 -5.47 3.32
N PHE A 49 0.83 -4.23 3.54
CA PHE A 49 2.26 -3.94 3.63
C PHE A 49 2.71 -3.72 5.07
N LYS A 50 3.89 -4.24 5.37
CA LYS A 50 4.68 -3.96 6.56
C LYS A 50 6.05 -3.47 6.13
N VAL A 51 6.58 -2.48 6.82
CA VAL A 51 7.87 -1.87 6.52
C VAL A 51 8.76 -1.95 7.74
N ASP A 52 10.00 -2.37 7.52
CA ASP A 52 11.07 -2.37 8.52
C ASP A 52 12.34 -1.80 7.85
N GLY A 53 12.63 -0.55 8.15
CA GLY A 53 13.67 0.21 7.47
C GLY A 53 13.39 0.34 5.97
N THR A 54 14.22 -0.22 5.13
CA THR A 54 14.04 -0.27 3.68
C THR A 54 13.40 -1.57 3.19
N ASN A 55 13.10 -2.49 4.11
CA ASN A 55 12.54 -3.80 3.77
C ASN A 55 11.01 -3.73 3.76
N LEU A 56 10.41 -4.08 2.62
CA LEU A 56 8.97 -4.18 2.44
C LEU A 56 8.56 -5.66 2.48
N THR A 57 7.65 -6.00 3.38
CA THR A 57 7.07 -7.33 3.49
C THR A 57 5.55 -7.24 3.47
N GLY A 58 4.88 -8.36 3.26
CA GLY A 58 3.43 -8.39 3.28
C GLY A 58 2.85 -9.41 2.33
N LYS A 59 1.61 -9.15 1.91
CA LYS A 59 0.89 -10.02 1.00
C LYS A 59 0.05 -9.24 0.00
N ALA A 60 -0.15 -9.86 -1.16
CA ALA A 60 -1.07 -9.44 -2.21
C ALA A 60 -2.24 -10.43 -2.26
N ILE A 61 -3.46 -9.92 -2.23
CA ILE A 61 -4.69 -10.68 -2.33
C ILE A 61 -5.39 -10.24 -3.62
N GLY A 62 -5.39 -11.10 -4.62
CA GLY A 62 -6.02 -10.85 -5.92
C GLY A 62 -7.40 -11.51 -5.99
N GLU A 63 -8.42 -10.74 -6.30
CA GLU A 63 -9.79 -11.20 -6.55
C GLU A 63 -10.07 -11.13 -8.05
N ARG A 64 -10.50 -12.24 -8.62
CA ARG A 64 -10.82 -12.42 -10.04
C ARG A 64 -12.15 -13.15 -10.17
N GLU A 65 -12.75 -13.17 -11.35
CA GLU A 65 -13.97 -13.95 -11.61
C GLU A 65 -13.84 -15.45 -11.24
N MET A 66 -12.61 -15.99 -11.38
CA MET A 66 -12.32 -17.40 -11.09
C MET A 66 -11.96 -17.68 -9.62
N GLY A 67 -12.00 -16.66 -8.72
CA GLY A 67 -11.69 -16.82 -7.30
C GLY A 67 -10.65 -15.86 -6.77
N THR A 68 -10.29 -16.07 -5.51
CA THR A 68 -9.32 -15.26 -4.76
C THR A 68 -8.00 -16.01 -4.63
N ASN A 69 -6.90 -15.31 -4.82
CA ASN A 69 -5.55 -15.81 -4.61
C ASN A 69 -4.81 -14.91 -3.63
N GLU A 70 -4.17 -15.50 -2.61
CA GLU A 70 -3.32 -14.78 -1.65
C GLU A 70 -1.88 -15.22 -1.81
N VAL A 71 -0.96 -14.26 -1.94
CA VAL A 71 0.47 -14.52 -2.16
C VAL A 71 1.28 -13.63 -1.23
N VAL A 72 2.30 -14.20 -0.58
CA VAL A 72 3.31 -13.45 0.16
C VAL A 72 4.25 -12.80 -0.85
N ILE A 73 4.43 -11.49 -0.75
CA ILE A 73 5.36 -10.76 -1.62
C ILE A 73 6.81 -11.06 -1.25
N THR A 74 7.68 -11.02 -2.23
CA THR A 74 9.12 -11.22 -2.07
C THR A 74 9.89 -10.02 -2.62
N GLU A 75 11.17 -9.92 -2.27
CA GLU A 75 12.10 -8.88 -2.77
C GLU A 75 11.57 -7.44 -2.58
N GLY A 76 10.79 -7.25 -1.51
CA GLY A 76 10.17 -5.97 -1.24
C GLY A 76 11.15 -4.94 -0.73
N THR A 77 11.17 -3.75 -1.33
CA THR A 77 11.99 -2.62 -0.91
C THR A 77 11.21 -1.32 -0.87
N VAL A 78 11.61 -0.43 0.05
CA VAL A 78 11.13 0.95 0.13
C VAL A 78 12.31 1.89 -0.08
N SER A 79 12.13 2.89 -0.91
CA SER A 79 13.11 3.95 -1.16
C SER A 79 12.45 5.33 -1.15
N THR A 80 13.25 6.37 -1.25
CA THR A 80 12.76 7.75 -1.40
C THR A 80 11.94 7.96 -2.68
N ASN A 81 12.15 7.10 -3.69
CA ASN A 81 11.49 7.20 -4.99
C ASN A 81 10.24 6.31 -5.10
N GLY A 82 9.97 5.47 -4.07
CA GLY A 82 8.82 4.59 -4.07
C GLY A 82 9.10 3.21 -3.51
N ILE A 83 8.31 2.25 -3.93
CA ILE A 83 8.40 0.84 -3.51
C ILE A 83 8.59 -0.07 -4.72
N SER A 84 9.21 -1.22 -4.48
CA SER A 84 9.22 -2.33 -5.43
C SER A 84 9.07 -3.65 -4.69
N PHE A 85 8.44 -4.63 -5.34
CA PHE A 85 8.31 -6.00 -4.84
C PHE A 85 7.97 -6.96 -5.96
N VAL A 86 8.02 -8.24 -5.65
CA VAL A 86 7.66 -9.33 -6.54
C VAL A 86 6.50 -10.11 -5.94
N GLU A 87 5.50 -10.41 -6.76
CA GLU A 87 4.46 -11.40 -6.51
C GLU A 87 4.82 -12.68 -7.26
N PRO A 88 5.28 -13.73 -6.56
CA PRO A 88 5.54 -15.01 -7.19
C PRO A 88 4.22 -15.68 -7.55
N MET A 89 4.08 -16.13 -8.78
CA MET A 89 2.90 -16.82 -9.29
C MET A 89 3.31 -18.16 -9.90
N LYS A 90 2.53 -19.19 -9.65
CA LYS A 90 2.66 -20.47 -10.37
C LYS A 90 1.56 -20.53 -11.44
N PHE A 91 1.99 -20.72 -12.67
CA PHE A 91 1.08 -20.97 -13.79
C PHE A 91 1.46 -22.28 -14.48
N GLN A 92 0.61 -23.29 -14.35
CA GLN A 92 0.93 -24.67 -14.70
C GLN A 92 2.19 -25.12 -13.91
N ASP A 93 3.21 -25.63 -14.56
CA ASP A 93 4.46 -26.05 -13.93
C ASP A 93 5.57 -24.97 -13.97
N ASN A 94 5.23 -23.75 -14.44
CA ASN A 94 6.17 -22.64 -14.55
C ASN A 94 5.99 -21.63 -13.41
N GLU A 95 7.10 -21.16 -12.86
CA GLU A 95 7.10 -20.01 -11.97
C GLU A 95 7.06 -18.72 -12.82
N LEU A 96 6.04 -17.93 -12.62
CA LEU A 96 5.88 -16.63 -13.24
C LEU A 96 6.18 -15.55 -12.20
N ARG A 97 7.06 -14.64 -12.57
CA ARG A 97 7.46 -13.51 -11.75
C ARG A 97 6.64 -12.29 -12.15
N ILE A 98 5.91 -11.71 -11.21
CA ILE A 98 5.19 -10.46 -11.42
C ILE A 98 5.91 -9.37 -10.63
N GLU A 99 6.46 -8.40 -11.33
CA GLU A 99 7.23 -7.31 -10.76
C GLU A 99 6.35 -6.07 -10.60
N TYR A 100 6.47 -5.43 -9.46
CA TYR A 100 5.78 -4.19 -9.16
C TYR A 100 6.79 -3.10 -8.84
N THR A 101 6.57 -1.93 -9.42
CA THR A 101 7.16 -0.68 -8.96
C THR A 101 6.04 0.30 -8.64
N GLY A 102 6.16 1.03 -7.55
CA GLY A 102 5.10 1.92 -7.09
C GLY A 102 5.64 3.27 -6.63
N LYS A 103 5.02 4.35 -7.10
CA LYS A 103 5.30 5.71 -6.62
C LYS A 103 4.25 6.11 -5.60
N VAL A 104 4.67 6.35 -4.37
CA VAL A 104 3.79 6.69 -3.24
C VAL A 104 3.55 8.19 -3.19
N SER A 105 2.29 8.60 -3.06
CA SER A 105 1.88 10.00 -2.89
C SER A 105 0.67 10.09 -1.96
N GLY A 106 0.89 10.38 -0.69
CA GLY A 106 -0.16 10.43 0.32
C GLY A 106 -0.89 9.09 0.48
N ASP A 107 -2.18 9.07 0.19
CA ASP A 107 -3.04 7.90 0.28
C ASP A 107 -3.17 7.13 -1.06
N GLU A 108 -2.28 7.38 -2.01
CA GLU A 108 -2.26 6.72 -3.30
C GLU A 108 -0.87 6.13 -3.62
N ILE A 109 -0.88 4.96 -4.28
CA ILE A 109 0.31 4.37 -4.90
C ILE A 109 -0.01 4.18 -6.37
N LYS A 110 0.79 4.80 -7.24
CA LYS A 110 0.76 4.55 -8.68
C LYS A 110 1.68 3.39 -8.97
N PHE A 111 1.08 2.27 -9.31
CA PHE A 111 1.78 1.04 -9.65
C PHE A 111 2.00 0.91 -11.15
N HIS A 112 3.19 0.45 -11.48
CA HIS A 112 3.51 -0.23 -12.73
C HIS A 112 3.75 -1.70 -12.40
N ARG A 113 2.99 -2.59 -13.04
CA ARG A 113 3.02 -4.04 -12.85
C ARG A 113 3.47 -4.70 -14.15
N LYS A 114 4.46 -5.58 -14.04
CA LYS A 114 4.98 -6.33 -15.19
C LYS A 114 4.86 -7.83 -14.92
N VAL A 115 4.24 -8.54 -15.84
CA VAL A 115 4.00 -10.00 -15.78
C VAL A 115 4.96 -10.69 -16.74
N GLY A 116 6.15 -11.02 -16.30
CA GLY A 116 7.20 -11.54 -17.17
C GLY A 116 7.38 -10.65 -18.42
N ASP A 117 7.33 -11.25 -19.61
CA ASP A 117 7.39 -10.53 -20.89
C ASP A 117 6.04 -10.49 -21.63
N VAL A 118 4.93 -10.80 -20.93
CA VAL A 118 3.62 -11.01 -21.57
C VAL A 118 2.63 -9.86 -21.36
N ALA A 119 2.73 -9.12 -20.26
CA ALA A 119 1.82 -8.02 -19.96
C ALA A 119 2.44 -6.96 -19.04
N GLU A 120 2.00 -5.73 -19.23
CA GLU A 120 2.31 -4.60 -18.35
C GLU A 120 1.01 -3.81 -18.11
N GLU A 121 0.77 -3.43 -16.86
CA GLU A 121 -0.39 -2.65 -16.46
C GLU A 121 0.00 -1.53 -15.51
N ASP A 122 -0.60 -0.35 -15.71
CA ASP A 122 -0.52 0.80 -14.81
C ASP A 122 -1.84 0.99 -14.09
N PHE A 123 -1.80 1.15 -12.77
CA PHE A 123 -3.01 1.40 -11.99
C PHE A 123 -2.70 2.15 -10.69
N VAL A 124 -3.76 2.59 -10.02
CA VAL A 124 -3.64 3.29 -8.74
C VAL A 124 -4.25 2.44 -7.63
N ALA A 125 -3.49 2.22 -6.58
CA ALA A 125 -4.01 1.69 -5.32
C ALA A 125 -4.22 2.82 -4.31
N LYS A 126 -5.33 2.74 -3.57
CA LYS A 126 -5.69 3.69 -2.52
C LYS A 126 -5.59 3.05 -1.15
N ARG A 127 -5.17 3.83 -0.17
CA ARG A 127 -5.10 3.40 1.22
C ARG A 127 -6.50 3.11 1.76
N VAL A 128 -6.67 1.97 2.39
CA VAL A 128 -7.90 1.64 3.13
C VAL A 128 -7.84 2.30 4.49
N LYS A 129 -8.78 3.19 4.76
CA LYS A 129 -8.91 3.84 6.08
C LYS A 129 -9.67 2.91 7.04
N PRO A 130 -9.41 2.99 8.36
CA PRO A 130 -10.13 2.17 9.34
C PRO A 130 -11.64 2.35 9.31
N SER A 131 -12.14 3.51 8.86
CA SER A 131 -13.56 3.79 8.63
C SER A 131 -14.17 2.93 7.53
N ASP A 132 -13.40 2.61 6.50
CA ASP A 132 -13.90 1.90 5.32
C ASP A 132 -14.01 0.39 5.58
N ALA A 133 -13.17 -0.15 6.48
CA ALA A 133 -13.20 -1.54 6.90
C ALA A 133 -14.50 -1.94 7.64
N LYS A 134 -15.21 -0.96 8.24
CA LYS A 134 -16.44 -1.21 8.98
C LYS A 134 -17.68 -1.33 8.07
N SER A 135 -17.60 -0.83 6.84
CA SER A 135 -18.72 -0.86 5.88
C SER A 135 -18.83 -2.21 5.13
N GLU A 136 -17.74 -2.97 5.04
CA GLU A 136 -17.72 -4.25 4.32
C GLU A 136 -18.10 -5.47 5.19
N ALA A 137 -18.27 -5.29 6.51
CA ALA A 137 -18.53 -6.37 7.46
C ALA A 137 -20.02 -6.60 7.80
N GLN A 138 -20.95 -5.98 7.07
CA GLN A 138 -22.38 -6.21 7.31
C GLN A 138 -22.92 -7.24 6.33
N PRO A 139 -23.12 -8.52 6.74
CA PRO A 139 -23.87 -9.46 5.94
C PRO A 139 -25.31 -8.96 5.84
N GLU A 140 -25.81 -8.78 4.63
CA GLU A 140 -27.24 -8.58 4.39
C GLU A 140 -28.00 -9.81 4.91
N THR A 141 -28.56 -9.67 6.09
CA THR A 141 -29.55 -10.62 6.59
C THR A 141 -30.82 -10.41 5.78
N LYS A 142 -31.00 -11.21 4.75
CA LYS A 142 -32.31 -11.35 4.10
C LYS A 142 -33.26 -11.91 5.14
N VAL A 143 -34.13 -11.07 5.65
CA VAL A 143 -35.30 -11.46 6.42
C VAL A 143 -36.31 -12.01 5.41
N ASP A 144 -36.37 -13.32 5.27
CA ASP A 144 -37.45 -14.01 4.61
C ASP A 144 -38.69 -13.89 5.50
N THR A 145 -39.46 -12.84 5.23
CA THR A 145 -40.83 -12.72 5.78
C THR A 145 -41.79 -13.41 4.83
N ASN A 146 -41.87 -14.74 4.89
CA ASN A 146 -42.93 -15.49 4.27
C ASN A 146 -43.37 -16.63 5.18
N SER A 147 -44.13 -16.29 6.24
CA SER A 147 -44.95 -17.26 6.97
C SER A 147 -46.41 -17.10 6.54
N PRO A 148 -47.06 -18.12 5.99
CA PRO A 148 -48.50 -18.08 5.70
C PRO A 148 -49.29 -18.12 6.99
N PRO A 149 -50.47 -17.47 7.05
CA PRO A 149 -51.31 -17.45 8.26
C PRO A 149 -51.98 -18.80 8.48
N ALA A 150 -51.91 -19.25 9.73
CA ALA A 150 -52.71 -20.39 10.20
C ALA A 150 -54.19 -20.08 10.08
N LYS A 151 -54.95 -21.01 9.48
CA LYS A 151 -56.42 -20.97 9.35
C LYS A 151 -57.06 -21.69 10.55
N PRO A 152 -58.22 -21.23 11.00
CA PRO A 152 -58.91 -21.72 12.21
C PRO A 152 -59.41 -23.16 12.12
#